data_3569ef7eaae65f659e8c53de163900d5
#
_entry.id   3569ef7eaae65f659e8c53de163900d5
#
_cell.length_a   1.000
_cell.length_b   1.000
_cell.length_c   1.000
_cell.angle_alpha   90.00
_cell.angle_beta   90.00
_cell.angle_gamma   90.00
#
_symmetry.space_group_name_H-M   'P 1'
#
loop_
_entity.id
_entity.type
_entity.pdbx_description
1 polymer ?
#
loop_
_entity_poly.entity_id
_entity_poly.type
_entity_poly.pdbx_seq_one_letter_code
_entity_poly.pdbx_strand_id
1 'polypeptide(L)'
;MGSLRRLTKANDYRALLRQRPASDDCFRLVVRPNPFGYARLGLTVSRRTAARAVDRNRIKRLVRESFRVAQKRIAGNDVLVMARRQAVSTSNKALRYRLE
;
A
#
# COMPACT_ATOMS: atom_id res chain seq x y z
N MET A 1 16.53 -2.11 -12.71
CA MET A 1 15.29 -1.85 -12.00
C MET A 1 15.55 -1.40 -10.58
N GLY A 2 15.03 -0.26 -10.18
CA GLY A 2 15.24 0.25 -8.83
C GLY A 2 14.50 -0.58 -7.78
N SER A 3 15.06 -0.65 -6.58
CA SER A 3 14.38 -1.22 -5.43
C SER A 3 13.20 -0.32 -5.02
N LEU A 4 12.22 -0.91 -4.35
CA LEU A 4 11.10 -0.16 -3.80
C LEU A 4 11.59 0.79 -2.71
N ARG A 5 11.16 2.03 -2.78
CA ARG A 5 11.38 3.02 -1.74
C ARG A 5 10.29 2.86 -0.67
N ARG A 6 10.68 2.86 0.59
CA ARG A 6 9.76 2.66 1.71
C ARG A 6 9.65 3.90 2.56
N LEU A 7 8.45 4.12 3.09
CA LEU A 7 8.23 5.09 4.14
C LEU A 7 8.73 4.49 5.46
N THR A 8 9.66 5.16 6.12
CA THR A 8 10.26 4.65 7.37
C THR A 8 10.08 5.57 8.56
N LYS A 9 9.86 6.86 8.32
CA LYS A 9 9.76 7.85 9.40
C LYS A 9 8.33 7.97 9.91
N ALA A 10 8.16 8.01 11.22
CA ALA A 10 6.85 8.19 11.86
C ALA A 10 6.12 9.45 11.40
N ASN A 11 6.86 10.54 11.18
CA ASN A 11 6.27 11.81 10.71
C ASN A 11 5.67 11.67 9.31
N ASP A 12 6.27 10.87 8.43
CA ASP A 12 5.74 10.63 7.09
C ASP A 12 4.38 9.91 7.17
N TYR A 13 4.28 8.90 8.02
CA TYR A 13 3.02 8.19 8.24
C TYR A 13 1.94 9.10 8.82
N ARG A 14 2.29 9.94 9.79
CA ARG A 14 1.35 10.88 10.39
C ARG A 14 0.82 11.87 9.37
N ALA A 15 1.68 12.40 8.53
CA ALA A 15 1.28 13.34 7.48
C ALA A 15 0.32 12.67 6.48
N LEU A 16 0.57 11.42 6.12
CA LEU A 16 -0.30 10.65 5.25
C LEU A 16 -1.66 10.38 5.89
N LEU A 17 -1.68 10.05 7.17
CA LEU A 17 -2.94 9.77 7.88
C LEU A 17 -3.86 10.97 7.99
N ARG A 18 -3.35 12.19 7.80
CA ARG A 18 -4.15 13.41 7.74
C ARG A 18 -4.84 13.62 6.40
N GLN A 19 -4.37 12.93 5.36
CA GLN A 19 -4.94 13.03 4.03
C GLN A 19 -6.25 12.25 3.95
N ARG A 20 -7.14 12.67 3.05
CA ARG A 20 -8.40 11.98 2.84
C ARG A 20 -8.15 10.64 2.14
N PRO A 21 -8.53 9.50 2.75
CA PRO A 21 -8.29 8.21 2.13
C PRO A 21 -9.27 7.92 1.00
N ALA A 22 -8.78 7.25 -0.04
CA ALA A 22 -9.62 6.51 -0.96
C ALA A 22 -9.71 5.07 -0.45
N SER A 23 -10.90 4.51 -0.38
CA SER A 23 -11.05 3.16 0.16
C SER A 23 -12.08 2.34 -0.59
N ASP A 24 -11.83 1.03 -0.63
CA ASP A 24 -12.81 0.02 -1.03
C ASP A 24 -12.90 -1.05 0.05
N ASP A 25 -13.48 -2.21 -0.27
CA ASP A 25 -13.67 -3.29 0.70
C ASP A 25 -12.36 -3.92 1.15
N CYS A 26 -11.33 -3.86 0.32
CA CYS A 26 -10.06 -4.57 0.54
C CYS A 26 -8.94 -3.66 1.04
N PHE A 27 -8.91 -2.40 0.60
CA PHE A 27 -7.79 -1.49 0.88
C PHE A 27 -8.25 -0.07 1.17
N ARG A 28 -7.47 0.61 2.02
CA ARG A 28 -7.50 2.06 2.15
C ARG A 28 -6.20 2.60 1.60
N LEU A 29 -6.30 3.61 0.75
CA LEU A 29 -5.15 4.24 0.12
C LEU A 29 -5.09 5.70 0.51
N VAL A 30 -3.92 6.17 0.92
CA VAL A 30 -3.67 7.59 1.18
C VAL A 30 -2.48 8.00 0.33
N VAL A 31 -2.63 9.08 -0.43
CA VAL A 31 -1.60 9.57 -1.33
C VAL A 31 -1.27 11.01 -0.99
N ARG A 32 0.01 11.34 -0.98
CA ARG A 32 0.50 12.69 -0.73
C ARG A 32 1.71 12.97 -1.64
N PRO A 33 1.79 14.17 -2.27
CA PRO A 33 3.00 14.54 -3.00
C PRO A 33 4.23 14.58 -2.10
N ASN A 34 5.38 14.24 -2.65
CA ASN A 34 6.66 14.37 -1.96
C ASN A 34 7.66 15.13 -2.85
N PRO A 35 8.75 15.68 -2.26
CA PRO A 35 9.72 16.47 -3.01
C PRO A 35 10.83 15.65 -3.65
N PHE A 36 10.75 14.31 -3.63
CA PHE A 36 11.89 13.45 -3.97
C PHE A 36 11.94 13.03 -5.43
N GLY A 37 10.86 13.19 -6.19
CA GLY A 37 10.82 12.78 -7.59
C GLY A 37 10.66 11.28 -7.81
N TYR A 38 10.55 10.48 -6.76
CA TYR A 38 10.27 9.05 -6.83
C TYR A 38 9.14 8.70 -5.87
N ALA A 39 8.50 7.55 -6.11
CA ALA A 39 7.42 7.07 -5.26
C ALA A 39 7.97 6.36 -4.01
N ARG A 40 7.29 6.54 -2.87
CA ARG A 40 7.59 5.80 -1.65
C ARG A 40 6.33 5.07 -1.19
N LEU A 41 6.50 3.85 -0.67
CA LEU A 41 5.39 2.99 -0.23
C LEU A 41 5.44 2.77 1.27
N GLY A 42 4.30 3.06 1.93
CA GLY A 42 4.01 2.58 3.28
C GLY A 42 2.94 1.50 3.19
N LEU A 43 3.10 0.41 3.93
CA LEU A 43 2.19 -0.72 3.84
C LEU A 43 1.92 -1.28 5.22
N THR A 44 0.65 -1.39 5.57
CA THR A 44 0.23 -2.00 6.84
C THR A 44 -0.77 -3.11 6.60
N VAL A 45 -0.49 -4.27 7.20
CA VAL A 45 -1.43 -5.38 7.30
C VAL A 45 -1.36 -5.87 8.74
N SER A 46 -2.30 -5.44 9.56
CA SER A 46 -2.29 -5.75 10.99
C SER A 46 -2.71 -7.19 11.27
N ARG A 47 -2.36 -7.69 12.44
CA ARG A 47 -2.84 -9.00 12.93
C ARG A 47 -4.35 -9.02 13.08
N ARG A 48 -4.95 -7.88 13.40
CA ARG A 48 -6.40 -7.75 13.49
C ARG A 48 -7.07 -7.91 12.12
N THR A 49 -6.42 -7.43 11.07
CA THR A 49 -6.88 -7.55 9.69
C THR A 49 -6.70 -8.97 9.18
N ALA A 50 -5.53 -9.55 9.39
CA ALA A 50 -5.18 -10.90 8.95
C ALA A 50 -4.39 -11.59 10.06
N ALA A 51 -5.04 -12.49 10.79
CA ALA A 51 -4.45 -13.14 11.95
C ALA A 51 -3.27 -14.06 11.59
N ARG A 52 -3.36 -14.71 10.43
CA ARG A 52 -2.33 -15.64 9.97
C ARG A 52 -1.21 -14.92 9.24
N ALA A 53 0.03 -15.25 9.59
CA ALA A 53 1.20 -14.65 8.94
C ALA A 53 1.25 -14.91 7.43
N VAL A 54 0.78 -16.09 6.99
CA VAL A 54 0.76 -16.43 5.57
C VAL A 54 -0.16 -15.50 4.80
N ASP A 55 -1.30 -15.12 5.37
CA ASP A 55 -2.24 -14.18 4.75
C ASP A 55 -1.64 -12.77 4.68
N ARG A 56 -1.01 -12.31 5.76
CA ARG A 56 -0.35 -11.00 5.76
C ARG A 56 0.75 -10.93 4.71
N ASN A 57 1.56 -11.97 4.61
CA ASN A 57 2.67 -12.01 3.66
C ASN A 57 2.18 -12.05 2.21
N ARG A 58 1.09 -12.77 1.94
CA ARG A 58 0.47 -12.81 0.63
C ARG A 58 0.00 -11.43 0.19
N ILE A 59 -0.72 -10.74 1.06
CA ILE A 59 -1.24 -9.40 0.78
C ILE A 59 -0.09 -8.40 0.56
N LYS A 60 0.91 -8.42 1.43
CA LYS A 60 2.08 -7.55 1.30
C LYS A 60 2.80 -7.75 -0.03
N ARG A 61 2.96 -9.01 -0.44
CA ARG A 61 3.62 -9.34 -1.72
C ARG A 61 2.84 -8.75 -2.90
N LEU A 62 1.53 -8.94 -2.91
CA LEU A 62 0.67 -8.43 -3.98
C LEU A 62 0.73 -6.91 -4.08
N VAL A 63 0.68 -6.22 -2.94
CA VAL A 63 0.76 -4.75 -2.92
C VAL A 63 2.12 -4.29 -3.44
N ARG A 64 3.22 -4.91 -3.01
CA ARG A 64 4.57 -4.55 -3.46
C ARG A 64 4.75 -4.77 -4.96
N GLU A 65 4.23 -5.86 -5.50
CA GLU A 65 4.28 -6.15 -6.93
C GLU A 65 3.53 -5.10 -7.73
N SER A 66 2.32 -4.77 -7.31
CA SER A 66 1.49 -3.76 -7.95
C SER A 66 2.14 -2.38 -7.89
N PHE A 67 2.73 -2.04 -6.75
CA PHE A 67 3.43 -0.77 -6.58
C PHE A 67 4.66 -0.69 -7.49
N ARG A 68 5.40 -1.78 -7.61
CA ARG A 68 6.60 -1.83 -8.47
C ARG A 68 6.24 -1.52 -9.92
N VAL A 69 5.16 -2.09 -10.41
CA VAL A 69 4.68 -1.84 -11.77
C VAL A 69 4.25 -0.39 -11.96
N ALA A 70 3.62 0.20 -10.95
CA ALA A 70 3.05 1.53 -11.03
C ALA A 70 4.03 2.66 -10.66
N GLN A 71 5.23 2.35 -10.14
CA GLN A 71 6.06 3.36 -9.48
C GLN A 71 6.48 4.54 -10.34
N LYS A 72 6.63 4.36 -11.65
CA LYS A 72 6.93 5.49 -12.56
C LYS A 72 5.73 6.42 -12.71
N ARG A 73 4.55 5.84 -12.77
CA ARG A 73 3.29 6.55 -12.94
C ARG A 73 2.95 7.42 -11.74
N ILE A 74 3.36 6.98 -10.55
CA ILE A 74 3.10 7.66 -9.29
C ILE A 74 4.35 8.33 -8.71
N ALA A 75 5.40 8.51 -9.52
CA ALA A 75 6.63 9.16 -9.09
C ALA A 75 6.33 10.53 -8.46
N GLY A 76 7.05 10.87 -7.39
CA GLY A 76 6.82 12.12 -6.67
C GLY A 76 5.69 12.06 -5.65
N ASN A 77 5.17 10.87 -5.34
CA ASN A 77 4.12 10.69 -4.33
C ASN A 77 4.51 9.65 -3.29
N ASP A 78 4.07 9.91 -2.06
CA ASP A 78 4.04 8.91 -1.00
C ASP A 78 2.68 8.23 -1.01
N VAL A 79 2.66 6.92 -0.94
CA VAL A 79 1.43 6.12 -0.93
C VAL A 79 1.42 5.23 0.31
N LEU A 80 0.37 5.34 1.11
CA LEU A 80 0.15 4.44 2.22
C LEU A 80 -1.00 3.50 1.86
N VAL A 81 -0.74 2.21 1.91
CA VAL A 81 -1.73 1.16 1.65
C VAL A 81 -2.02 0.45 2.96
N MET A 82 -3.29 0.44 3.35
CA MET A 82 -3.75 -0.27 4.54
C MET A 82 -4.73 -1.35 4.10
N ALA A 83 -4.40 -2.62 4.38
CA ALA A 83 -5.28 -3.73 4.05
C ALA A 83 -6.46 -3.80 5.01
N ARG A 84 -7.61 -4.19 4.48
CA ARG A 84 -8.84 -4.44 5.25
C ARG A 84 -9.12 -5.94 5.27
N ARG A 85 -9.98 -6.38 6.20
CA ARG A 85 -10.27 -7.81 6.41
C ARG A 85 -10.73 -8.52 5.15
N GLN A 86 -11.52 -7.85 4.31
CA GLN A 86 -12.03 -8.43 3.07
C GLN A 86 -10.90 -8.88 2.13
N ALA A 87 -9.72 -8.27 2.23
CA ALA A 87 -8.57 -8.67 1.41
C ALA A 87 -8.15 -10.12 1.65
N VAL A 88 -8.33 -10.63 2.88
CA VAL A 88 -7.95 -12.00 3.25
C VAL A 88 -8.73 -13.04 2.44
N SER A 89 -10.03 -12.80 2.25
CA SER A 89 -10.91 -13.72 1.54
C SER A 89 -11.03 -13.42 0.05
N THR A 90 -10.30 -12.45 -0.46
CA THR A 90 -10.35 -12.05 -1.87
C THR A 90 -9.19 -12.72 -2.64
N SER A 91 -9.47 -13.19 -3.85
CA SER A 91 -8.46 -13.86 -4.68
C SER A 91 -7.34 -12.90 -5.08
N ASN A 92 -6.17 -13.48 -5.40
CA ASN A 92 -5.03 -12.69 -5.86
C ASN A 92 -5.37 -11.88 -7.12
N LYS A 93 -6.09 -12.46 -8.05
CA LYS A 93 -6.51 -11.79 -9.28
C LYS A 93 -7.38 -10.56 -8.97
N ALA A 94 -8.37 -10.71 -8.09
CA ALA A 94 -9.23 -9.61 -7.71
C ALA A 94 -8.50 -8.53 -6.93
N LEU A 95 -7.55 -8.90 -6.05
CA LEU A 95 -6.74 -7.94 -5.33
C LEU A 95 -5.85 -7.13 -6.27
N ARG A 96 -5.24 -7.77 -7.26
CA ARG A 96 -4.44 -7.06 -8.26
C ARG A 96 -5.26 -6.05 -9.04
N TYR A 97 -6.46 -6.43 -9.42
CA TYR A 97 -7.38 -5.54 -10.13
C TYR A 97 -7.68 -4.27 -9.31
N ARG A 98 -7.94 -4.43 -8.01
CA ARG A 98 -8.26 -3.30 -7.12
C ARG A 98 -7.07 -2.37 -6.89
N LEU A 99 -5.84 -2.88 -7.03
CA LEU A 99 -4.62 -2.10 -6.83
C LEU A 99 -4.19 -1.33 -8.09
N GLU A 100 -4.80 -1.62 -9.21
CA GLU A 100 -4.58 -0.87 -10.46
C GLU A 100 -5.39 0.43 -10.45
#